data_ca1c076559d8b5fd6eff0a15928463d3
#
_entry.id   ca1c076559d8b5fd6eff0a15928463d3
#
_cell.length_a   1.000
_cell.length_b   1.000
_cell.length_c   1.000
_cell.angle_alpha   90.00
_cell.angle_beta   90.00
_cell.angle_gamma   90.00
#
_symmetry.space_group_name_H-M   'P 1'
#
loop_
_entity.id
_entity.type
_entity.pdbx_description
1 polymer ?
#
loop_
_entity_poly.entity_id
_entity_poly.type
_entity_poly.pdbx_seq_one_letter_code
_entity_poly.pdbx_strand_id
1 'polypeptide(L)'
;SVSDTLLIDGRTKADIPQGAWKQYNLYVGDSPASLPVTTTTDNNTVTNSTNVGLKSPNPLIKAGMIVKGTGLPDAGLAIASVTDASNYVLASADTIAADATLTYTYAASSKLKVHTVNNEAVTFHNPVKGEILPVSVVQVYATGTEGGVENLVALS
;
A
#
# COMPACT_ATOMS: atom_id res chain seq x y z
N SER A 1 1.27 14.25 -6.97
CA SER A 1 0.34 13.27 -7.53
C SER A 1 1.10 12.05 -8.05
N VAL A 2 0.45 10.89 -8.02
CA VAL A 2 0.97 9.64 -8.58
C VAL A 2 0.30 9.43 -9.94
N SER A 3 1.08 9.39 -11.02
CA SER A 3 0.53 9.34 -12.37
C SER A 3 1.56 8.82 -13.37
N ASP A 4 1.09 8.11 -14.40
CA ASP A 4 1.96 7.65 -15.49
C ASP A 4 2.20 8.74 -16.57
N THR A 5 1.48 9.86 -16.51
CA THR A 5 1.55 10.92 -17.51
C THR A 5 1.90 12.31 -16.95
N LEU A 6 1.59 12.55 -15.67
CA LEU A 6 1.78 13.85 -15.04
C LEU A 6 3.05 13.92 -14.19
N LEU A 7 3.72 15.06 -14.24
CA LEU A 7 4.74 15.44 -13.27
C LEU A 7 4.14 15.67 -11.88
N ILE A 8 4.98 15.71 -10.86
CA ILE A 8 4.55 15.95 -9.47
C ILE A 8 3.76 17.27 -9.34
N ASP A 9 4.14 18.30 -10.11
CA ASP A 9 3.48 19.60 -10.12
C ASP A 9 2.17 19.64 -10.95
N GLY A 10 1.73 18.49 -11.47
CA GLY A 10 0.47 18.34 -12.20
C GLY A 10 0.52 18.67 -13.69
N ARG A 11 1.67 19.10 -14.22
CA ARG A 11 1.83 19.35 -15.66
C ARG A 11 1.99 18.02 -16.42
N THR A 12 1.54 18.00 -17.67
CA THR A 12 1.76 16.85 -18.55
C THR A 12 3.23 16.76 -18.95
N LYS A 13 3.89 15.65 -18.59
CA LYS A 13 5.33 15.46 -18.79
C LYS A 13 5.75 15.62 -20.26
N ALA A 14 4.94 15.09 -21.18
CA ALA A 14 5.24 15.16 -22.62
C ALA A 14 5.25 16.59 -23.19
N ASP A 15 4.55 17.52 -22.53
CA ASP A 15 4.44 18.90 -23.00
C ASP A 15 5.53 19.83 -22.44
N ILE A 16 6.36 19.33 -21.53
CA ILE A 16 7.39 20.12 -20.84
C ILE A 16 8.77 19.60 -21.20
N PRO A 17 9.67 20.44 -21.74
CA PRO A 17 11.05 20.04 -22.00
C PRO A 17 11.76 19.66 -20.69
N GLN A 18 12.66 18.69 -20.76
CA GLN A 18 13.39 18.16 -19.60
C GLN A 18 14.05 19.26 -18.76
N GLY A 19 14.63 20.27 -19.37
CA GLY A 19 15.29 21.39 -18.68
C GLY A 19 14.34 22.27 -17.88
N ALA A 20 13.02 22.15 -18.06
CA ALA A 20 11.98 22.90 -17.35
C ALA A 20 11.23 22.04 -16.30
N TRP A 21 11.65 20.80 -16.08
CA TRP A 21 11.06 19.94 -15.05
C TRP A 21 11.41 20.42 -13.65
N LYS A 22 10.39 20.58 -12.81
CA LYS A 22 10.59 20.95 -11.41
C LYS A 22 10.96 19.71 -10.60
N GLN A 23 12.06 19.81 -9.85
CA GLN A 23 12.63 18.74 -9.05
C GLN A 23 12.10 18.77 -7.63
N TYR A 24 11.97 17.57 -7.04
CA TYR A 24 11.56 17.39 -5.67
C TYR A 24 12.40 16.32 -4.98
N ASN A 25 12.65 16.49 -3.68
CA ASN A 25 13.04 15.39 -2.81
C ASN A 25 11.78 14.71 -2.34
N LEU A 26 11.73 13.39 -2.43
CA LEU A 26 10.52 12.63 -2.09
C LEU A 26 10.65 11.98 -0.72
N TYR A 27 9.72 12.31 0.17
CA TYR A 27 9.60 11.70 1.50
C TYR A 27 8.57 10.58 1.45
N VAL A 28 8.93 9.41 2.00
CA VAL A 28 8.04 8.24 2.07
C VAL A 28 7.22 8.31 3.37
N GLY A 29 5.97 8.73 3.26
CA GLY A 29 5.09 8.90 4.41
C GLY A 29 4.59 7.58 4.97
N ASP A 30 4.34 6.59 4.12
CA ASP A 30 3.90 5.26 4.53
C ASP A 30 4.43 4.17 3.60
N SER A 31 4.85 3.07 4.20
CA SER A 31 5.32 1.88 3.50
C SER A 31 5.16 0.65 4.39
N PRO A 32 4.03 -0.05 4.30
CA PRO A 32 3.70 -1.16 5.19
C PRO A 32 4.45 -2.45 4.89
N ALA A 33 5.31 -2.48 3.87
CA ALA A 33 6.01 -3.69 3.44
C ALA A 33 6.88 -4.36 4.51
N SER A 34 7.26 -3.63 5.53
CA SER A 34 8.22 -4.12 6.54
C SER A 34 7.60 -4.55 7.86
N LEU A 35 6.32 -4.27 8.09
CA LEU A 35 5.67 -4.56 9.36
C LEU A 35 4.32 -5.24 9.14
N PRO A 36 4.17 -6.52 9.53
CA PRO A 36 2.86 -7.16 9.54
C PRO A 36 1.94 -6.44 10.53
N VAL A 37 0.72 -6.21 10.12
CA VAL A 37 -0.34 -5.73 11.01
C VAL A 37 -0.97 -6.93 11.68
N THR A 38 -1.18 -6.88 12.99
CA THR A 38 -1.84 -7.95 13.74
C THR A 38 -3.06 -7.40 14.46
N THR A 39 -4.18 -8.12 14.37
CA THR A 39 -5.40 -7.77 15.10
C THR A 39 -6.23 -9.01 15.41
N THR A 40 -7.23 -8.85 16.27
CA THR A 40 -8.11 -9.94 16.72
C THR A 40 -9.50 -9.73 16.14
N THR A 41 -10.12 -10.80 15.65
CA THR A 41 -11.53 -10.81 15.23
C THR A 41 -12.45 -10.52 16.43
N ASP A 42 -13.66 -10.08 16.13
CA ASP A 42 -14.68 -9.89 17.14
C ASP A 42 -15.11 -11.24 17.77
N ASN A 43 -16.09 -11.20 18.64
CA ASN A 43 -16.61 -12.39 19.34
C ASN A 43 -17.59 -13.23 18.50
N ASN A 44 -17.72 -12.96 17.21
CA ASN A 44 -18.55 -13.72 16.30
C ASN A 44 -17.69 -14.63 15.42
N THR A 45 -18.07 -15.88 15.30
CA THR A 45 -17.48 -16.79 14.31
C THR A 45 -17.98 -16.41 12.93
N VAL A 46 -17.06 -16.15 12.01
CA VAL A 46 -17.36 -16.03 10.58
C VAL A 46 -17.48 -17.44 10.02
N THR A 47 -18.65 -17.79 9.49
CA THR A 47 -18.88 -19.13 8.91
C THR A 47 -19.18 -19.01 7.44
N ASN A 48 -18.28 -19.54 6.59
CA ASN A 48 -18.40 -19.52 5.14
C ASN A 48 -18.87 -18.16 4.60
N SER A 49 -18.19 -17.10 5.02
CA SER A 49 -18.53 -15.73 4.68
C SER A 49 -17.29 -14.94 4.28
N THR A 50 -17.50 -13.89 3.51
CA THR A 50 -16.46 -12.94 3.15
C THR A 50 -16.34 -11.78 4.16
N ASN A 51 -17.35 -11.54 4.98
CA ASN A 51 -17.37 -10.41 5.90
C ASN A 51 -16.68 -10.76 7.23
N VAL A 52 -15.73 -9.93 7.63
CA VAL A 52 -14.96 -10.10 8.88
C VAL A 52 -15.07 -8.86 9.72
N GLY A 53 -15.45 -9.03 10.99
CA GLY A 53 -15.46 -7.97 11.99
C GLY A 53 -14.26 -8.08 12.95
N LEU A 54 -13.80 -6.93 13.44
CA LEU A 54 -12.65 -6.80 14.34
C LEU A 54 -13.12 -6.43 15.76
N LYS A 55 -12.42 -6.95 16.75
CA LYS A 55 -12.65 -6.62 18.16
C LYS A 55 -12.38 -5.15 18.50
N SER A 56 -11.41 -4.57 17.81
CA SER A 56 -11.06 -3.15 17.93
C SER A 56 -10.76 -2.57 16.56
N PRO A 57 -11.05 -1.29 16.32
CA PRO A 57 -10.73 -0.65 15.04
C PRO A 57 -9.24 -0.72 14.73
N ASN A 58 -8.90 -1.04 13.48
CA ASN A 58 -7.53 -1.02 12.99
C ASN A 58 -7.46 -0.38 11.60
N PRO A 59 -7.14 0.92 11.51
CA PRO A 59 -7.09 1.65 10.24
C PRO A 59 -5.91 1.27 9.35
N LEU A 60 -4.97 0.44 9.83
CA LEU A 60 -3.82 -0.02 9.07
C LEU A 60 -4.16 -1.16 8.11
N ILE A 61 -5.32 -1.80 8.26
CA ILE A 61 -5.79 -2.85 7.36
C ILE A 61 -6.31 -2.21 6.08
N LYS A 62 -5.79 -2.67 4.93
CA LYS A 62 -6.09 -2.12 3.60
C LYS A 62 -6.51 -3.21 2.62
N ALA A 63 -7.30 -2.83 1.63
CA ALA A 63 -7.57 -3.69 0.48
C ALA A 63 -6.27 -4.08 -0.23
N GLY A 64 -6.20 -5.31 -0.73
CA GLY A 64 -4.99 -5.87 -1.35
C GLY A 64 -4.02 -6.54 -0.38
N MET A 65 -4.20 -6.39 0.93
CA MET A 65 -3.46 -7.17 1.91
C MET A 65 -3.88 -8.66 1.88
N ILE A 66 -2.97 -9.52 2.32
CA ILE A 66 -3.23 -10.95 2.55
C ILE A 66 -3.38 -11.17 4.05
N VAL A 67 -4.47 -11.79 4.43
CA VAL A 67 -4.72 -12.18 5.83
C VAL A 67 -4.34 -13.64 6.04
N LYS A 68 -3.62 -13.90 7.14
CA LYS A 68 -3.19 -15.24 7.57
C LYS A 68 -3.54 -15.45 9.04
N GLY A 69 -3.76 -16.70 9.41
CA GLY A 69 -4.02 -17.09 10.78
C GLY A 69 -4.60 -18.51 10.87
N THR A 70 -4.87 -18.94 12.09
CA THR A 70 -5.43 -20.26 12.35
C THR A 70 -6.79 -20.43 11.66
N GLY A 71 -6.95 -21.53 10.94
CA GLY A 71 -8.15 -21.85 10.18
C GLY A 71 -8.17 -21.31 8.76
N LEU A 72 -7.23 -20.44 8.39
CA LEU A 72 -7.07 -19.93 7.02
C LEU A 72 -6.05 -20.76 6.24
N PRO A 73 -6.12 -20.76 4.88
CA PRO A 73 -5.11 -21.39 4.05
C PRO A 73 -3.69 -20.82 4.34
N ASP A 74 -2.65 -21.63 4.18
CA ASP A 74 -1.26 -21.22 4.41
C ASP A 74 -0.85 -20.02 3.53
N ALA A 75 -1.38 -19.96 2.31
CA ALA A 75 -1.18 -18.83 1.41
C ALA A 75 -1.92 -17.55 1.87
N GLY A 76 -2.85 -17.69 2.80
CA GLY A 76 -3.74 -16.62 3.23
C GLY A 76 -4.86 -16.30 2.25
N LEU A 77 -5.66 -15.31 2.58
CA LEU A 77 -6.75 -14.81 1.75
C LEU A 77 -6.57 -13.32 1.50
N ALA A 78 -6.87 -12.89 0.27
CA ALA A 78 -6.81 -11.48 -0.09
C ALA A 78 -8.00 -10.70 0.51
N ILE A 79 -7.75 -9.47 0.92
CA ILE A 79 -8.79 -8.51 1.29
C ILE A 79 -9.26 -7.79 0.04
N ALA A 80 -10.53 -7.97 -0.33
CA ALA A 80 -11.12 -7.33 -1.50
C ALA A 80 -11.43 -5.85 -1.26
N SER A 81 -11.98 -5.53 -0.08
CA SER A 81 -12.34 -4.17 0.30
C SER A 81 -12.37 -3.98 1.81
N VAL A 82 -12.24 -2.74 2.25
CA VAL A 82 -12.39 -2.35 3.66
C VAL A 82 -13.64 -1.49 3.78
N THR A 83 -14.59 -1.92 4.59
CA THR A 83 -15.85 -1.21 4.82
C THR A 83 -15.63 -0.01 5.76
N ASP A 84 -14.95 -0.28 6.88
CA ASP A 84 -14.54 0.71 7.86
C ASP A 84 -13.34 0.18 8.68
N ALA A 85 -12.90 0.90 9.70
CA ALA A 85 -11.76 0.49 10.52
C ALA A 85 -11.96 -0.81 11.32
N SER A 86 -13.21 -1.31 11.42
CA SER A 86 -13.56 -2.52 12.17
C SER A 86 -14.11 -3.65 11.30
N ASN A 87 -14.32 -3.41 10.00
CA ASN A 87 -14.96 -4.39 9.11
C ASN A 87 -14.30 -4.39 7.73
N TYR A 88 -14.05 -5.58 7.22
CA TYR A 88 -13.53 -5.75 5.86
C TYR A 88 -14.15 -6.98 5.17
N VAL A 89 -13.95 -7.06 3.87
CA VAL A 89 -14.48 -8.10 2.99
C VAL A 89 -13.33 -8.87 2.34
N LEU A 90 -13.34 -10.19 2.50
CA LEU A 90 -12.40 -11.10 1.85
C LEU A 90 -12.76 -11.29 0.37
N ALA A 91 -11.77 -11.62 -0.45
CA ALA A 91 -11.97 -11.97 -1.85
C ALA A 91 -12.67 -13.32 -2.03
N SER A 92 -12.58 -14.21 -1.04
CA SER A 92 -13.29 -15.49 -1.02
C SER A 92 -13.78 -15.82 0.38
N ALA A 93 -14.88 -16.57 0.46
CA ALA A 93 -15.47 -16.96 1.71
C ALA A 93 -14.61 -18.01 2.45
N ASP A 94 -14.56 -17.88 3.77
CA ASP A 94 -13.92 -18.86 4.64
C ASP A 94 -14.58 -18.84 6.02
N THR A 95 -14.12 -19.73 6.90
CA THR A 95 -14.58 -19.81 8.29
C THR A 95 -13.44 -19.36 9.21
N ILE A 96 -13.70 -18.31 9.98
CA ILE A 96 -12.75 -17.74 10.94
C ILE A 96 -13.38 -17.77 12.32
N ALA A 97 -12.67 -18.33 13.29
CA ALA A 97 -13.16 -18.40 14.67
C ALA A 97 -13.31 -17.01 15.30
N ALA A 98 -14.20 -16.91 16.27
CA ALA A 98 -14.28 -15.76 17.15
C ALA A 98 -12.95 -15.55 17.91
N ASP A 99 -12.63 -14.33 18.23
CA ASP A 99 -11.42 -13.96 18.98
C ASP A 99 -10.10 -14.49 18.36
N ALA A 100 -10.08 -14.77 17.06
CA ALA A 100 -8.89 -15.23 16.35
C ALA A 100 -7.91 -14.09 16.12
N THR A 101 -6.64 -14.32 16.43
CA THR A 101 -5.57 -13.39 16.08
C THR A 101 -5.10 -13.64 14.66
N LEU A 102 -5.18 -12.59 13.82
CA LEU A 102 -4.84 -12.65 12.40
C LEU A 102 -3.71 -11.68 12.09
N THR A 103 -2.92 -12.03 11.10
CA THR A 103 -1.80 -11.22 10.60
C THR A 103 -2.08 -10.81 9.16
N TYR A 104 -1.78 -9.55 8.85
CA TYR A 104 -2.05 -8.91 7.56
C TYR A 104 -0.75 -8.39 6.96
N THR A 105 -0.48 -8.75 5.72
CA THR A 105 0.70 -8.29 4.96
C THR A 105 0.32 -8.05 3.51
N TYR A 106 1.11 -7.26 2.78
CA TYR A 106 0.95 -7.21 1.33
C TYR A 106 1.58 -8.45 0.67
N ALA A 107 0.91 -8.97 -0.37
CA ALA A 107 1.37 -10.14 -1.12
C ALA A 107 2.67 -9.86 -1.89
N ALA A 108 2.81 -8.65 -2.42
CA ALA A 108 3.99 -8.18 -3.13
C ALA A 108 4.84 -7.31 -2.24
N SER A 109 6.17 -7.34 -2.46
CA SER A 109 7.08 -6.35 -1.87
C SER A 109 6.68 -4.95 -2.29
N SER A 110 6.83 -3.98 -1.40
CA SER A 110 6.60 -2.57 -1.74
C SER A 110 7.58 -2.12 -2.80
N LYS A 111 7.07 -1.38 -3.77
CA LYS A 111 7.88 -0.75 -4.81
C LYS A 111 7.43 0.70 -5.00
N LEU A 112 8.39 1.55 -5.25
CA LEU A 112 8.18 2.96 -5.59
C LEU A 112 8.91 3.26 -6.88
N LYS A 113 8.17 3.47 -7.96
CA LYS A 113 8.74 3.82 -9.26
C LYS A 113 8.65 5.32 -9.50
N VAL A 114 9.79 5.91 -9.76
CA VAL A 114 9.92 7.36 -9.98
C VAL A 114 10.63 7.65 -11.30
N HIS A 115 10.40 8.85 -11.83
CA HIS A 115 11.20 9.42 -12.90
C HIS A 115 12.08 10.51 -12.32
N THR A 116 13.38 10.40 -12.59
CA THR A 116 14.36 11.35 -12.08
C THR A 116 14.53 12.55 -13.02
N VAL A 117 15.14 13.62 -12.51
CA VAL A 117 15.50 14.81 -13.30
C VAL A 117 16.46 14.47 -14.44
N ASN A 118 17.24 13.40 -14.34
CA ASN A 118 18.16 12.93 -15.36
C ASN A 118 17.50 12.09 -16.48
N ASN A 119 16.17 12.09 -16.53
CA ASN A 119 15.37 11.35 -17.51
C ASN A 119 15.51 9.83 -17.38
N GLU A 120 15.60 9.32 -16.16
CA GLU A 120 15.67 7.89 -15.87
C GLU A 120 14.48 7.44 -15.04
N ALA A 121 13.92 6.28 -15.37
CA ALA A 121 12.94 5.60 -14.52
C ALA A 121 13.67 4.67 -13.53
N VAL A 122 13.46 4.87 -12.25
CA VAL A 122 14.10 4.10 -11.18
C VAL A 122 13.04 3.50 -10.28
N THR A 123 13.19 2.22 -9.93
CA THR A 123 12.32 1.53 -8.97
C THR A 123 13.07 1.28 -7.67
N PHE A 124 12.55 1.81 -6.58
CA PHE A 124 13.03 1.52 -5.23
C PHE A 124 12.24 0.35 -4.66
N HIS A 125 12.94 -0.68 -4.20
CA HIS A 125 12.34 -1.85 -3.58
C HIS A 125 12.31 -1.68 -2.06
N ASN A 126 11.16 -1.99 -1.46
CA ASN A 126 10.93 -1.89 -0.01
C ASN A 126 11.36 -0.53 0.58
N PRO A 127 10.85 0.59 0.05
CA PRO A 127 11.17 1.89 0.61
C PRO A 127 10.74 1.94 2.08
N VAL A 128 11.52 2.61 2.91
CA VAL A 128 11.29 2.66 4.35
C VAL A 128 10.44 3.88 4.69
N LYS A 129 9.42 3.69 5.52
CA LYS A 129 8.64 4.80 6.07
C LYS A 129 9.57 5.79 6.77
N GLY A 130 9.42 7.07 6.44
CA GLY A 130 10.22 8.15 7.03
C GLY A 130 11.50 8.48 6.29
N GLU A 131 11.87 7.73 5.22
CA GLU A 131 13.05 8.06 4.45
C GLU A 131 12.80 9.15 3.41
N ILE A 132 13.86 9.87 3.07
CA ILE A 132 13.90 10.77 1.92
C ILE A 132 14.72 10.06 0.85
N LEU A 133 14.17 9.93 -0.37
CA LEU A 133 14.88 9.28 -1.48
C LEU A 133 16.13 10.06 -1.85
N PRO A 134 17.26 9.36 -2.12
CA PRO A 134 18.56 9.98 -2.44
C PRO A 134 18.65 10.48 -3.89
N VAL A 135 17.52 10.80 -4.53
CA VAL A 135 17.44 11.25 -5.91
C VAL A 135 16.48 12.43 -6.06
N SER A 136 16.72 13.27 -7.05
CA SER A 136 15.77 14.32 -7.42
C SER A 136 14.71 13.76 -8.35
N VAL A 137 13.45 13.85 -7.93
CA VAL A 137 12.29 13.24 -8.58
C VAL A 137 11.43 14.29 -9.27
N VAL A 138 10.96 13.99 -10.46
CA VAL A 138 10.04 14.86 -11.22
C VAL A 138 8.66 14.24 -11.38
N GLN A 139 8.57 12.92 -11.28
CA GLN A 139 7.31 12.16 -11.41
C GLN A 139 7.32 10.92 -10.53
N VAL A 140 6.16 10.57 -9.99
CA VAL A 140 5.91 9.27 -9.35
C VAL A 140 4.95 8.50 -10.23
N TYR A 141 5.36 7.33 -10.71
CA TYR A 141 4.52 6.49 -11.55
C TYR A 141 3.42 5.80 -10.74
N ALA A 142 2.22 5.74 -11.30
CA ALA A 142 1.15 4.89 -10.77
C ALA A 142 1.44 3.41 -11.04
N THR A 143 1.83 3.09 -12.27
CA THR A 143 2.27 1.74 -12.64
C THR A 143 3.68 1.48 -12.11
N GLY A 144 3.81 0.46 -11.25
CA GLY A 144 5.09 0.08 -10.64
C GLY A 144 5.32 0.68 -9.24
N THR A 145 4.40 1.51 -8.74
CA THR A 145 4.33 1.90 -7.33
C THR A 145 3.21 1.06 -6.69
N GLU A 146 3.58 0.18 -5.79
CA GLU A 146 2.69 -0.85 -5.25
C GLU A 146 3.10 -1.30 -3.85
N GLY A 147 2.30 -2.17 -3.23
CA GLY A 147 2.61 -2.76 -1.93
C GLY A 147 2.39 -1.79 -0.77
N GLY A 148 1.45 -0.86 -0.91
CA GLY A 148 1.03 0.06 0.16
C GLY A 148 1.94 1.26 0.37
N VAL A 149 2.78 1.62 -0.58
CA VAL A 149 3.53 2.88 -0.55
C VAL A 149 2.54 4.02 -0.76
N GLU A 150 2.36 4.84 0.27
CA GLU A 150 1.37 5.92 0.31
C GLU A 150 1.93 7.16 1.00
N ASN A 151 1.13 8.23 1.00
CA ASN A 151 1.44 9.47 1.70
C ASN A 151 2.83 10.02 1.36
N LEU A 152 3.17 9.98 0.08
CA LEU A 152 4.41 10.55 -0.44
C LEU A 152 4.33 12.09 -0.38
N VAL A 153 5.38 12.71 0.14
CA VAL A 153 5.48 14.17 0.24
C VAL A 153 6.62 14.66 -0.63
N ALA A 154 6.30 15.54 -1.55
CA ALA A 154 7.29 16.20 -2.39
C ALA A 154 7.83 17.44 -1.68
N LEU A 155 9.14 17.45 -1.42
CA LEU A 155 9.85 18.52 -0.75
C LEU A 155 10.62 19.33 -1.80
N SER A 156 10.37 20.61 -1.87
CA SER A 156 11.04 21.51 -2.82
C SER A 156 12.12 22.34 -2.15
#